data_c0082a4e2b6229fd27574608615d81e6
#
_entry.id   c0082a4e2b6229fd27574608615d81e6
#
_cell.length_a   1.000
_cell.length_b   1.000
_cell.length_c   1.000
_cell.angle_alpha   90.00
_cell.angle_beta   90.00
_cell.angle_gamma   90.00
#
_symmetry.space_group_name_H-M   'P 1'
#
loop_
_entity.id
_entity.type
_entity.pdbx_description
1 polymer ?
#
loop_
_entity_poly.entity_id
_entity_poly.type
_entity_poly.pdbx_seq_one_letter_code
_entity_poly.pdbx_strand_id
1 'polypeptide(L)'
;MKNKKGIKNRSFFFLISFLFLTSLLSVKTLKKVDTQDIRILGSEFFSQNDVVKNSSLNFPIRLIFVKTNLLEKELKQNLSLKNVSVNRELFPFGLRVHINSRIPIAYGERILNDEKILGFIDKDGIFINKQNVDEKNFNKLSIQVFGWKEKFKKKLSEIFIAIENYELEIVKITFSSDGFLTVE
;
A
#
# COMPACT_ATOMS: atom_id res chain seq x y z
N MET A 1 -23.44 56.63 24.82
CA MET A 1 -23.39 55.21 25.23
C MET A 1 -24.26 54.35 24.34
N LYS A 2 -23.77 53.92 23.16
CA LYS A 2 -24.45 52.97 22.25
C LYS A 2 -23.39 52.02 21.71
N ASN A 3 -23.56 50.71 21.83
CA ASN A 3 -22.93 49.60 21.11
C ASN A 3 -22.38 48.44 21.97
N LYS A 4 -22.75 48.28 23.23
CA LYS A 4 -22.35 47.06 23.97
C LYS A 4 -23.29 45.86 23.73
N LYS A 5 -24.55 46.05 23.25
CA LYS A 5 -25.50 44.95 22.99
C LYS A 5 -25.19 44.15 21.71
N GLY A 6 -24.68 44.77 20.64
CA GLY A 6 -24.40 44.08 19.36
C GLY A 6 -23.22 43.12 19.40
N ILE A 7 -22.24 43.39 20.25
CA ILE A 7 -21.03 42.55 20.38
C ILE A 7 -21.34 41.26 21.15
N LYS A 8 -22.18 41.33 22.18
CA LYS A 8 -22.60 40.13 22.94
C LYS A 8 -23.38 39.12 22.06
N ASN A 9 -24.26 39.62 21.20
CA ASN A 9 -25.06 38.75 20.32
C ASN A 9 -24.19 38.09 19.25
N ARG A 10 -23.20 38.77 18.69
CA ARG A 10 -22.26 38.19 17.72
C ARG A 10 -21.42 37.07 18.34
N SER A 11 -20.82 37.34 19.53
CA SER A 11 -20.01 36.32 20.24
C SER A 11 -20.85 35.09 20.62
N PHE A 12 -22.11 35.29 21.01
CA PHE A 12 -23.02 34.19 21.34
C PHE A 12 -23.36 33.35 20.10
N PHE A 13 -23.56 34.02 18.95
CA PHE A 13 -23.81 33.30 17.68
C PHE A 13 -22.61 32.50 17.23
N PHE A 14 -21.39 33.02 17.35
CA PHE A 14 -20.17 32.29 17.07
C PHE A 14 -19.99 31.08 18.00
N LEU A 15 -20.31 31.21 19.26
CA LEU A 15 -20.20 30.12 20.24
C LEU A 15 -21.19 29.01 19.93
N ILE A 16 -22.44 29.32 19.59
CA ILE A 16 -23.43 28.32 19.18
C ILE A 16 -23.02 27.64 17.88
N SER A 17 -22.55 28.39 16.88
CA SER A 17 -22.08 27.85 15.62
C SER A 17 -20.89 26.91 15.83
N PHE A 18 -19.94 27.28 16.69
CA PHE A 18 -18.81 26.46 17.05
C PHE A 18 -19.23 25.16 17.77
N LEU A 19 -20.13 25.24 18.75
CA LEU A 19 -20.68 24.05 19.44
C LEU A 19 -21.45 23.14 18.48
N PHE A 20 -22.21 23.69 17.55
CA PHE A 20 -22.93 22.93 16.55
C PHE A 20 -21.94 22.22 15.59
N LEU A 21 -20.90 22.90 15.14
CA LEU A 21 -19.86 22.34 14.27
C LEU A 21 -19.09 21.24 14.97
N THR A 22 -18.70 21.44 16.24
CA THR A 22 -17.98 20.42 17.03
C THR A 22 -18.87 19.21 17.31
N SER A 23 -20.17 19.41 17.56
CA SER A 23 -21.14 18.32 17.72
C SER A 23 -21.26 17.49 16.44
N LEU A 24 -21.40 18.10 15.28
CA LEU A 24 -21.46 17.42 13.98
C LEU A 24 -20.18 16.61 13.69
N LEU A 25 -19.02 17.18 13.99
CA LEU A 25 -17.74 16.47 13.83
C LEU A 25 -17.63 15.29 14.79
N SER A 26 -18.04 15.46 16.03
CA SER A 26 -18.03 14.38 17.04
C SER A 26 -18.91 13.20 16.63
N VAL A 27 -20.12 13.44 16.17
CA VAL A 27 -21.02 12.37 15.70
C VAL A 27 -20.39 11.59 14.56
N LYS A 28 -19.73 12.26 13.60
CA LYS A 28 -19.09 11.59 12.47
C LYS A 28 -17.85 10.79 12.87
N THR A 29 -17.04 11.28 13.79
CA THR A 29 -15.85 10.56 14.28
C THR A 29 -16.22 9.32 15.10
N LEU A 30 -17.39 9.30 15.75
CA LEU A 30 -17.92 8.16 16.48
C LEU A 30 -18.62 7.12 15.59
N LYS A 31 -18.97 7.48 14.35
CA LYS A 31 -19.54 6.54 13.38
C LYS A 31 -18.53 5.43 13.09
N LYS A 32 -19.03 4.22 12.93
CA LYS A 32 -18.22 3.08 12.51
C LYS A 32 -18.00 3.10 11.01
N VAL A 33 -16.79 2.80 10.61
CA VAL A 33 -16.38 2.53 9.21
C VAL A 33 -16.65 1.07 8.92
N ASP A 34 -17.31 0.79 7.83
CA ASP A 34 -17.48 -0.55 7.29
C ASP A 34 -16.58 -0.73 6.05
N THR A 35 -16.51 -1.95 5.54
CA THR A 35 -15.76 -2.27 4.32
C THR A 35 -16.17 -1.39 3.13
N GLN A 36 -17.46 -1.07 3.02
CA GLN A 36 -18.01 -0.21 1.97
C GLN A 36 -17.53 1.25 2.04
N ASP A 37 -17.10 1.69 3.21
CA ASP A 37 -16.59 3.04 3.43
C ASP A 37 -15.08 3.19 3.07
N ILE A 38 -14.44 2.10 2.59
CA ILE A 38 -13.06 2.11 2.13
C ILE A 38 -13.04 2.49 0.65
N ARG A 39 -12.28 3.52 0.30
CA ARG A 39 -12.07 3.94 -1.09
C ARG A 39 -10.64 3.72 -1.48
N ILE A 40 -10.43 2.95 -2.56
CA ILE A 40 -9.12 2.64 -3.09
C ILE A 40 -8.84 3.55 -4.28
N LEU A 41 -7.66 4.11 -4.33
CA LEU A 41 -7.14 4.94 -5.41
C LEU A 41 -5.76 4.42 -5.85
N GLY A 42 -5.46 4.61 -7.13
CA GLY A 42 -4.13 4.28 -7.69
C GLY A 42 -3.96 2.82 -8.10
N SER A 43 -5.00 1.98 -7.92
CA SER A 43 -5.02 0.60 -8.43
C SER A 43 -6.46 0.15 -8.64
N GLU A 44 -6.73 -0.44 -9.79
CA GLU A 44 -8.00 -1.11 -10.09
C GLU A 44 -7.94 -2.61 -9.73
N PHE A 45 -6.76 -3.13 -9.49
CA PHE A 45 -6.53 -4.55 -9.20
C PHE A 45 -6.94 -4.92 -7.77
N PHE A 46 -6.63 -4.06 -6.79
CA PHE A 46 -6.95 -4.32 -5.39
C PHE A 46 -8.37 -3.86 -5.03
N SER A 47 -9.08 -4.71 -4.31
CA SER A 47 -10.43 -4.46 -3.80
C SER A 47 -10.43 -4.05 -2.32
N GLN A 48 -11.57 -3.54 -1.85
CA GLN A 48 -11.80 -3.26 -0.43
C GLN A 48 -11.60 -4.51 0.45
N ASN A 49 -12.00 -5.68 -0.06
CA ASN A 49 -11.81 -6.96 0.64
C ASN A 49 -10.33 -7.31 0.79
N ASP A 50 -9.47 -6.95 -0.17
CA ASP A 50 -8.04 -7.18 -0.07
C ASP A 50 -7.42 -6.33 1.03
N VAL A 51 -7.88 -5.08 1.18
CA VAL A 51 -7.46 -4.21 2.31
C VAL A 51 -7.87 -4.83 3.65
N VAL A 52 -9.10 -5.31 3.77
CA VAL A 52 -9.58 -5.95 5.01
C VAL A 52 -8.82 -7.23 5.33
N LYS A 53 -8.68 -8.14 4.37
CA LYS A 53 -7.99 -9.43 4.55
C LYS A 53 -6.51 -9.29 4.88
N ASN A 54 -5.85 -8.23 4.38
CA ASN A 54 -4.43 -8.00 4.58
C ASN A 54 -4.11 -7.00 5.70
N SER A 55 -5.10 -6.70 6.54
CA SER A 55 -4.95 -5.83 7.70
C SER A 55 -5.37 -6.55 8.99
N SER A 56 -4.86 -6.07 10.12
CA SER A 56 -5.28 -6.50 11.46
C SER A 56 -6.57 -5.82 11.94
N LEU A 57 -7.22 -5.02 11.08
CA LEU A 57 -8.43 -4.29 11.45
C LEU A 57 -9.67 -5.19 11.39
N ASN A 58 -10.43 -5.21 12.49
CA ASN A 58 -11.73 -5.86 12.53
C ASN A 58 -12.83 -4.84 12.22
N PHE A 59 -13.40 -4.92 11.02
CA PHE A 59 -14.53 -4.09 10.61
C PHE A 59 -15.86 -4.67 11.12
N PRO A 60 -16.85 -3.82 11.50
CA PRO A 60 -16.83 -2.36 11.47
C PRO A 60 -16.08 -1.74 12.66
N ILE A 61 -15.23 -0.75 12.41
CA ILE A 61 -14.39 -0.06 13.40
C ILE A 61 -14.71 1.44 13.45
N ARG A 62 -14.62 2.06 14.63
CA ARG A 62 -14.73 3.52 14.72
C ARG A 62 -13.55 4.20 14.04
N LEU A 63 -13.82 5.20 13.21
CA LEU A 63 -12.80 5.90 12.41
C LEU A 63 -11.62 6.43 13.26
N ILE A 64 -11.91 6.90 14.47
CA ILE A 64 -10.90 7.43 15.39
C ILE A 64 -9.89 6.36 15.86
N PHE A 65 -10.29 5.09 15.91
CA PHE A 65 -9.44 4.00 16.36
C PHE A 65 -8.63 3.33 15.25
N VAL A 66 -8.85 3.71 14.00
CA VAL A 66 -8.04 3.20 12.89
C VAL A 66 -6.63 3.75 13.00
N LYS A 67 -5.66 2.90 13.25
CA LYS A 67 -4.23 3.25 13.27
C LYS A 67 -3.70 3.24 11.83
N THR A 68 -3.80 4.39 11.14
CA THR A 68 -3.45 4.47 9.71
C THR A 68 -2.01 4.04 9.41
N ASN A 69 -1.03 4.44 10.22
CA ASN A 69 0.38 4.06 10.03
C ASN A 69 0.61 2.55 10.17
N LEU A 70 -0.14 1.87 11.07
CA LEU A 70 -0.07 0.41 11.20
C LEU A 70 -0.66 -0.26 9.96
N LEU A 71 -1.84 0.22 9.54
CA LEU A 71 -2.52 -0.28 8.35
C LEU A 71 -1.65 -0.10 7.09
N GLU A 72 -1.01 1.04 6.92
CA GLU A 72 -0.05 1.29 5.82
C GLU A 72 1.08 0.26 5.82
N LYS A 73 1.68 0.01 6.99
CA LYS A 73 2.76 -0.97 7.13
C LYS A 73 2.31 -2.38 6.78
N GLU A 74 1.16 -2.81 7.29
CA GLU A 74 0.59 -4.13 7.03
C GLU A 74 0.27 -4.32 5.54
N LEU A 75 -0.45 -3.38 4.93
CA LEU A 75 -0.79 -3.44 3.52
C LEU A 75 0.46 -3.43 2.63
N LYS A 76 1.44 -2.60 2.95
CA LYS A 76 2.69 -2.53 2.19
C LYS A 76 3.45 -3.86 2.22
N GLN A 77 3.48 -4.53 3.37
CA GLN A 77 4.16 -5.81 3.53
C GLN A 77 3.37 -6.97 2.91
N ASN A 78 2.09 -7.10 3.26
CA ASN A 78 1.27 -8.25 2.89
C ASN A 78 0.93 -8.26 1.38
N LEU A 79 0.72 -7.09 0.80
CA LEU A 79 0.44 -6.93 -0.62
C LEU A 79 1.68 -6.63 -1.47
N SER A 80 2.88 -6.60 -0.86
CA SER A 80 4.16 -6.30 -1.55
C SER A 80 4.12 -4.98 -2.32
N LEU A 81 3.49 -3.94 -1.77
CA LEU A 81 3.31 -2.65 -2.45
C LEU A 81 4.60 -1.82 -2.45
N LYS A 82 4.77 -0.99 -3.48
CA LYS A 82 5.84 0.01 -3.50
C LYS A 82 5.60 1.08 -2.45
N ASN A 83 4.39 1.61 -2.42
CA ASN A 83 3.94 2.55 -1.41
C ASN A 83 2.44 2.45 -1.18
N VAL A 84 1.99 2.85 -0.01
CA VAL A 84 0.58 2.96 0.34
C VAL A 84 0.41 4.11 1.33
N SER A 85 -0.66 4.86 1.20
CA SER A 85 -1.05 5.87 2.19
C SER A 85 -2.51 5.71 2.57
N VAL A 86 -2.81 5.83 3.84
CA VAL A 86 -4.16 5.68 4.39
C VAL A 86 -4.56 6.94 5.13
N ASN A 87 -5.64 7.53 4.68
CA ASN A 87 -6.20 8.75 5.26
C ASN A 87 -7.60 8.52 5.79
N ARG A 88 -7.88 9.06 6.98
CA ARG A 88 -9.23 9.12 7.51
C ARG A 88 -9.95 10.29 6.88
N GLU A 89 -11.16 10.08 6.39
CA GLU A 89 -11.97 11.13 5.79
C GLU A 89 -13.28 11.30 6.54
N LEU A 90 -13.64 12.56 6.75
CA LEU A 90 -14.94 12.92 7.33
C LEU A 90 -15.97 13.21 6.25
N PHE A 91 -15.51 13.69 5.09
CA PHE A 91 -16.35 14.06 3.94
C PHE A 91 -15.69 13.65 2.62
N PRO A 92 -16.20 12.61 1.92
CA PRO A 92 -17.18 11.64 2.42
C PRO A 92 -16.56 10.79 3.54
N PHE A 93 -17.41 10.29 4.44
CA PHE A 93 -16.97 9.52 5.60
C PHE A 93 -16.33 8.19 5.20
N GLY A 94 -15.18 7.84 5.80
CA GLY A 94 -14.52 6.56 5.56
C GLY A 94 -13.00 6.60 5.59
N LEU A 95 -12.39 5.61 4.94
CA LEU A 95 -10.95 5.52 4.72
C LEU A 95 -10.63 5.68 3.25
N ARG A 96 -9.65 6.53 2.94
CA ARG A 96 -9.05 6.62 1.62
C ARG A 96 -7.71 5.89 1.65
N VAL A 97 -7.57 4.86 0.83
CA VAL A 97 -6.35 4.07 0.67
C VAL A 97 -5.80 4.32 -0.72
N HIS A 98 -4.66 5.01 -0.80
CA HIS A 98 -3.96 5.23 -2.05
C HIS A 98 -2.86 4.19 -2.20
N ILE A 99 -2.96 3.34 -3.21
CA ILE A 99 -2.07 2.21 -3.48
C ILE A 99 -1.16 2.55 -4.66
N ASN A 100 0.14 2.36 -4.47
CA ASN A 100 1.12 2.39 -5.55
C ASN A 100 1.73 1.00 -5.65
N SER A 101 1.33 0.24 -6.67
CA SER A 101 1.80 -1.12 -6.92
C SER A 101 3.24 -1.12 -7.44
N ARG A 102 3.94 -2.25 -7.26
CA ARG A 102 5.24 -2.49 -7.89
C ARG A 102 5.05 -2.94 -9.32
N ILE A 103 5.97 -2.56 -10.18
CA ILE A 103 6.00 -2.96 -11.58
C ILE A 103 7.01 -4.10 -11.71
N PRO A 104 6.57 -5.30 -12.07
CA PRO A 104 7.46 -6.43 -12.33
C PRO A 104 8.34 -6.22 -13.55
N ILE A 105 9.60 -6.66 -13.45
CA ILE A 105 10.54 -6.67 -14.58
C ILE A 105 11.12 -8.07 -14.83
N ALA A 106 10.96 -9.00 -13.89
CA ALA A 106 11.41 -10.37 -14.03
C ALA A 106 10.44 -11.36 -13.37
N TYR A 107 10.42 -12.60 -13.88
CA TYR A 107 9.85 -13.73 -13.14
C TYR A 107 10.77 -14.12 -12.01
N GLY A 108 10.23 -14.50 -10.86
CA GLY A 108 10.99 -14.87 -9.67
C GLY A 108 10.59 -16.23 -9.11
N GLU A 109 11.55 -17.02 -8.68
CA GLU A 109 11.35 -18.21 -7.86
C GLU A 109 12.08 -18.03 -6.52
N ARG A 110 11.39 -18.31 -5.42
CA ARG A 110 11.98 -18.40 -4.09
C ARG A 110 11.60 -19.72 -3.41
N ILE A 111 12.43 -20.18 -2.50
CA ILE A 111 12.13 -21.34 -1.67
C ILE A 111 11.78 -20.84 -0.27
N LEU A 112 10.61 -21.25 0.22
CA LEU A 112 10.15 -20.99 1.58
C LEU A 112 9.62 -22.30 2.17
N ASN A 113 10.17 -22.74 3.30
CA ASN A 113 9.80 -24.01 3.95
C ASN A 113 9.85 -25.22 2.98
N ASP A 114 10.91 -25.32 2.16
CA ASP A 114 11.14 -26.31 1.13
C ASP A 114 10.11 -26.32 -0.04
N GLU A 115 9.20 -25.37 -0.05
CA GLU A 115 8.26 -25.17 -1.15
C GLU A 115 8.76 -24.09 -2.12
N LYS A 116 8.61 -24.36 -3.42
CA LYS A 116 8.88 -23.40 -4.49
C LYS A 116 7.72 -22.45 -4.64
N ILE A 117 7.96 -21.17 -4.42
CA ILE A 117 6.99 -20.11 -4.62
C ILE A 117 7.38 -19.33 -5.86
N LEU A 118 6.47 -19.30 -6.83
CA LEU A 118 6.61 -18.48 -8.04
C LEU A 118 5.99 -17.10 -7.82
N GLY A 119 6.60 -16.10 -8.41
CA GLY A 119 6.15 -14.72 -8.34
C GLY A 119 6.90 -13.85 -9.33
N PHE A 120 7.01 -12.60 -9.00
CA PHE A 120 7.66 -11.59 -9.82
C PHE A 120 8.69 -10.81 -9.00
N ILE A 121 9.56 -10.10 -9.69
CA ILE A 121 10.58 -9.26 -9.07
C ILE A 121 10.55 -7.89 -9.75
N ASP A 122 10.58 -6.84 -8.95
CA ASP A 122 10.67 -5.46 -9.44
C ASP A 122 12.13 -5.00 -9.59
N LYS A 123 12.30 -3.78 -10.11
CA LYS A 123 13.62 -3.17 -10.29
C LYS A 123 14.42 -2.95 -9.00
N ASP A 124 13.73 -2.89 -7.86
CA ASP A 124 14.37 -2.76 -6.55
C ASP A 124 14.82 -4.13 -5.99
N GLY A 125 14.66 -5.22 -6.78
CA GLY A 125 14.97 -6.59 -6.39
C GLY A 125 14.00 -7.21 -5.40
N ILE A 126 12.81 -6.63 -5.25
CA ILE A 126 11.79 -7.09 -4.29
C ILE A 126 10.91 -8.14 -4.93
N PHE A 127 10.73 -9.25 -4.21
CA PHE A 127 9.84 -10.32 -4.63
C PHE A 127 8.37 -9.94 -4.39
N ILE A 128 7.55 -10.12 -5.42
CA ILE A 128 6.11 -9.86 -5.43
C ILE A 128 5.39 -11.20 -5.61
N ASN A 129 4.53 -11.55 -4.67
CA ASN A 129 3.73 -12.76 -4.81
C ASN A 129 2.82 -12.66 -6.03
N LYS A 130 2.66 -13.77 -6.76
CA LYS A 130 1.86 -13.83 -7.99
C LYS A 130 0.44 -13.27 -7.82
N GLN A 131 -0.19 -13.56 -6.68
CA GLN A 131 -1.55 -13.08 -6.36
C GLN A 131 -1.67 -11.56 -6.14
N ASN A 132 -0.55 -10.83 -6.02
CA ASN A 132 -0.51 -9.40 -5.77
C ASN A 132 -0.20 -8.58 -7.05
N VAL A 133 -0.29 -9.22 -8.20
CA VAL A 133 0.07 -8.66 -9.50
C VAL A 133 -1.04 -8.91 -10.50
N ASP A 134 -1.45 -7.88 -11.23
CA ASP A 134 -2.35 -8.01 -12.37
C ASP A 134 -1.56 -8.39 -13.61
N GLU A 135 -1.56 -9.69 -13.94
CA GLU A 135 -0.82 -10.25 -15.09
C GLU A 135 -1.27 -9.65 -16.44
N LYS A 136 -2.45 -9.04 -16.51
CA LYS A 136 -2.96 -8.46 -17.77
C LYS A 136 -2.19 -7.22 -18.20
N ASN A 137 -1.51 -6.57 -17.25
CA ASN A 137 -0.82 -5.30 -17.48
C ASN A 137 0.66 -5.45 -17.86
N PHE A 138 1.17 -6.68 -18.06
CA PHE A 138 2.58 -6.89 -18.39
C PHE A 138 2.76 -7.55 -19.75
N ASN A 139 3.67 -6.98 -20.52
CA ASN A 139 4.26 -7.67 -21.64
C ASN A 139 5.08 -8.87 -21.12
N LYS A 140 5.31 -9.86 -21.99
CA LYS A 140 6.11 -11.04 -21.66
C LYS A 140 7.47 -10.60 -21.09
N LEU A 141 7.71 -10.90 -19.81
CA LEU A 141 8.99 -10.66 -19.17
C LEU A 141 10.02 -11.65 -19.71
N SER A 142 11.22 -11.17 -20.02
CA SER A 142 12.30 -12.01 -20.58
C SER A 142 13.19 -12.59 -19.48
N ILE A 143 13.35 -11.92 -18.36
CA ILE A 143 14.29 -12.29 -17.30
C ILE A 143 13.64 -13.25 -16.31
N GLN A 144 14.37 -14.30 -15.94
CA GLN A 144 13.99 -15.28 -14.92
C GLN A 144 15.03 -15.27 -13.79
N VAL A 145 14.56 -15.20 -12.54
CA VAL A 145 15.42 -15.19 -11.34
C VAL A 145 15.10 -16.38 -10.46
N PHE A 146 16.09 -17.22 -10.21
CA PHE A 146 15.98 -18.43 -9.40
C PHE A 146 16.73 -18.26 -8.06
N GLY A 147 16.20 -18.88 -7.02
CA GLY A 147 16.83 -18.90 -5.71
C GLY A 147 16.82 -17.54 -4.99
N TRP A 148 15.81 -16.71 -5.27
CA TRP A 148 15.69 -15.41 -4.63
C TRP A 148 15.60 -15.54 -3.09
N LYS A 149 16.37 -14.70 -2.38
CA LYS A 149 16.32 -14.50 -0.94
C LYS A 149 16.41 -13.01 -0.64
N GLU A 150 15.82 -12.56 0.47
CA GLU A 150 15.82 -11.15 0.87
C GLU A 150 17.25 -10.55 0.93
N LYS A 151 18.24 -11.34 1.35
CA LYS A 151 19.65 -10.90 1.39
C LYS A 151 20.24 -10.55 0.03
N PHE A 152 19.66 -11.05 -1.07
CA PHE A 152 20.15 -10.80 -2.43
C PHE A 152 19.48 -9.59 -3.11
N LYS A 153 18.48 -9.00 -2.51
CA LYS A 153 17.70 -7.90 -3.03
C LYS A 153 18.57 -6.76 -3.58
N LYS A 154 19.52 -6.26 -2.78
CA LYS A 154 20.38 -5.15 -3.19
C LYS A 154 21.23 -5.52 -4.41
N LYS A 155 21.86 -6.69 -4.37
CA LYS A 155 22.69 -7.18 -5.48
C LYS A 155 21.89 -7.35 -6.77
N LEU A 156 20.65 -7.84 -6.66
CA LEU A 156 19.76 -8.01 -7.79
C LEU A 156 19.33 -6.65 -8.39
N SER A 157 19.04 -5.66 -7.54
CA SER A 157 18.75 -4.29 -8.02
C SER A 157 19.94 -3.68 -8.75
N GLU A 158 21.17 -3.88 -8.26
CA GLU A 158 22.40 -3.44 -8.93
C GLU A 158 22.57 -4.11 -10.32
N ILE A 159 22.24 -5.41 -10.43
CA ILE A 159 22.26 -6.13 -11.71
C ILE A 159 21.23 -5.54 -12.68
N PHE A 160 19.99 -5.30 -12.23
CA PHE A 160 18.96 -4.71 -13.09
C PHE A 160 19.34 -3.32 -13.59
N ILE A 161 19.95 -2.51 -12.75
CA ILE A 161 20.52 -1.21 -13.15
C ILE A 161 21.61 -1.39 -14.20
N ALA A 162 22.49 -2.39 -14.03
CA ALA A 162 23.53 -2.66 -15.01
C ALA A 162 22.96 -3.15 -16.35
N ILE A 163 21.94 -4.02 -16.32
CA ILE A 163 21.24 -4.46 -17.53
C ILE A 163 20.67 -3.28 -18.30
N GLU A 164 20.00 -2.36 -17.62
CA GLU A 164 19.40 -1.18 -18.21
C GLU A 164 20.46 -0.22 -18.78
N ASN A 165 21.55 0.04 -18.03
CA ASN A 165 22.59 0.99 -18.44
C ASN A 165 23.48 0.49 -19.58
N TYR A 166 23.72 -0.81 -19.68
CA TYR A 166 24.62 -1.42 -20.67
C TYR A 166 23.88 -2.22 -21.75
N GLU A 167 22.54 -2.14 -21.78
CA GLU A 167 21.68 -2.85 -22.75
C GLU A 167 22.01 -4.36 -22.86
N LEU A 168 22.26 -5.00 -21.70
CA LEU A 168 22.65 -6.41 -21.66
C LEU A 168 21.45 -7.32 -21.92
N GLU A 169 21.59 -8.28 -22.80
CA GLU A 169 20.60 -9.32 -23.04
C GLU A 169 20.78 -10.47 -22.04
N ILE A 170 20.16 -10.36 -20.87
CA ILE A 170 20.17 -11.38 -19.81
C ILE A 170 18.81 -12.04 -19.76
N VAL A 171 18.82 -13.38 -19.80
CA VAL A 171 17.60 -14.20 -19.75
C VAL A 171 17.42 -14.84 -18.37
N LYS A 172 18.54 -15.15 -17.69
CA LYS A 172 18.47 -15.92 -16.45
C LYS A 172 19.50 -15.47 -15.41
N ILE A 173 19.05 -15.36 -14.17
CA ILE A 173 19.86 -15.02 -13.01
C ILE A 173 19.62 -16.12 -11.96
N THR A 174 20.65 -16.79 -11.49
CA THR A 174 20.53 -17.86 -10.50
C THR A 174 21.39 -17.56 -9.28
N PHE A 175 20.76 -17.58 -8.11
CA PHE A 175 21.44 -17.54 -6.82
C PHE A 175 21.49 -18.94 -6.23
N SER A 176 22.68 -19.49 -6.03
CA SER A 176 22.85 -20.77 -5.35
C SER A 176 22.70 -20.63 -3.82
N SER A 177 22.52 -21.75 -3.14
CA SER A 177 22.47 -21.81 -1.67
C SER A 177 23.72 -21.21 -1.02
N ASP A 178 24.87 -21.37 -1.64
CA ASP A 178 26.19 -20.94 -1.17
C ASP A 178 26.47 -19.45 -1.46
N GLY A 179 25.53 -18.78 -2.14
CA GLY A 179 25.62 -17.35 -2.45
C GLY A 179 26.33 -17.03 -3.76
N PHE A 180 26.69 -18.04 -4.56
CA PHE A 180 27.19 -17.82 -5.91
C PHE A 180 26.09 -17.26 -6.80
N LEU A 181 26.47 -16.41 -7.73
CA LEU A 181 25.62 -15.79 -8.72
C LEU A 181 26.05 -16.27 -10.11
N THR A 182 25.10 -16.81 -10.87
CA THR A 182 25.29 -17.11 -12.30
C THR A 182 24.33 -16.25 -13.09
N VAL A 183 24.83 -15.66 -14.18
CA VAL A 183 24.07 -14.81 -15.12
C VAL A 183 24.27 -15.39 -16.51
N GLU A 184 23.18 -15.64 -17.22
CA GLU A 184 23.13 -16.25 -18.57
C GLU A 184 22.35 -15.34 -19.54
#